data_740c1a2de051d34e86835e2f735062e8
#
_entry.id   740c1a2de051d34e86835e2f735062e8
#
_cell.length_a   1.000
_cell.length_b   1.000
_cell.length_c   1.000
_cell.angle_alpha   90.00
_cell.angle_beta   90.00
_cell.angle_gamma   90.00
#
_symmetry.space_group_name_H-M   'P 1'
#
loop_
_entity.id
_entity.type
_entity.pdbx_description
1 polymer ?
#
loop_
_entity_poly.entity_id
_entity_poly.type
_entity_poly.pdbx_seq_one_letter_code
_entity_poly.pdbx_strand_id
1 'polypeptide(L)'
;MSDNWVVQNLENALETWNSKLSEIWQLLTTSPQQFKGGSIWSVMVNINGAVQAIGLALLVLFFVVGVVRTCGSFTDVKKPEHALKLFIRFAIAKGVITYGLELMLALFDIVQGTISTIMTSAGFGTPNQTTLPAEMVTTIESCGFFESIPLWAVTLIGGLFITVLSFIMIMTVYGRFFKLYMYTCLLYTS
;
A
#
# COMPACT_ATOMS: atom_id res chain seq x y z
N MET A 1 10.47 -14.80 -34.15
CA MET A 1 10.34 -13.34 -34.19
C MET A 1 9.78 -13.02 -35.56
N SER A 2 8.56 -12.56 -35.63
CA SER A 2 7.94 -12.14 -36.88
C SER A 2 8.64 -10.87 -37.37
N ASP A 3 8.90 -10.81 -38.67
CA ASP A 3 9.60 -9.66 -39.29
C ASP A 3 8.65 -8.46 -39.52
N ASN A 4 7.37 -8.63 -39.05
CA ASN A 4 6.35 -7.62 -39.23
C ASN A 4 6.37 -6.62 -38.06
N TRP A 5 6.67 -5.36 -38.38
CA TRP A 5 6.78 -4.23 -37.44
C TRP A 5 5.51 -3.97 -36.61
N VAL A 6 4.31 -4.35 -37.12
CA VAL A 6 3.06 -4.25 -36.39
C VAL A 6 3.03 -5.29 -35.26
N VAL A 7 3.44 -6.53 -35.55
CA VAL A 7 3.52 -7.61 -34.55
C VAL A 7 4.54 -7.27 -33.49
N GLN A 8 5.73 -6.78 -33.88
CA GLN A 8 6.77 -6.35 -32.96
C GLN A 8 6.27 -5.23 -32.01
N ASN A 9 5.50 -4.28 -32.52
CA ASN A 9 4.95 -3.18 -31.71
C ASN A 9 3.95 -3.70 -30.65
N LEU A 10 3.10 -4.67 -31.02
CA LEU A 10 2.16 -5.34 -30.12
C LEU A 10 2.90 -6.20 -29.09
N GLU A 11 3.88 -6.99 -29.53
CA GLU A 11 4.70 -7.82 -28.62
C GLU A 11 5.42 -6.95 -27.59
N ASN A 12 6.05 -5.84 -27.98
CA ASN A 12 6.70 -4.90 -27.08
C ASN A 12 5.72 -4.27 -26.08
N ALA A 13 4.50 -3.93 -26.52
CA ALA A 13 3.47 -3.40 -25.63
C ALA A 13 3.01 -4.44 -24.61
N LEU A 14 2.82 -5.69 -25.04
CA LEU A 14 2.45 -6.81 -24.14
C LEU A 14 3.59 -7.20 -23.20
N GLU A 15 4.84 -7.17 -23.65
CA GLU A 15 6.00 -7.41 -22.81
C GLU A 15 6.10 -6.34 -21.72
N THR A 16 5.91 -5.08 -22.07
CA THR A 16 5.83 -3.96 -21.11
C THR A 16 4.72 -4.19 -20.11
N TRP A 17 3.54 -4.59 -20.55
CA TRP A 17 2.40 -4.92 -19.69
C TRP A 17 2.72 -6.06 -18.73
N ASN A 18 3.23 -7.17 -19.24
CA ASN A 18 3.58 -8.35 -18.44
C ASN A 18 4.67 -8.04 -17.41
N SER A 19 5.69 -7.27 -17.80
CA SER A 19 6.74 -6.79 -16.91
C SER A 19 6.16 -5.93 -15.77
N LYS A 20 5.25 -5.01 -16.10
CA LYS A 20 4.61 -4.14 -15.11
C LYS A 20 3.65 -4.90 -14.20
N LEU A 21 2.93 -5.88 -14.71
CA LEU A 21 2.14 -6.78 -13.89
C LEU A 21 3.02 -7.55 -12.90
N SER A 22 4.13 -8.09 -13.35
CA SER A 22 5.08 -8.80 -12.48
C SER A 22 5.62 -7.88 -11.38
N GLU A 23 5.98 -6.66 -11.70
CA GLU A 23 6.41 -5.64 -10.72
C GLU A 23 5.31 -5.35 -9.68
N ILE A 24 4.06 -5.18 -10.15
CA ILE A 24 2.90 -4.96 -9.27
C ILE A 24 2.69 -6.15 -8.34
N TRP A 25 2.80 -7.39 -8.84
CA TRP A 25 2.70 -8.61 -8.05
C TRP A 25 3.74 -8.64 -6.94
N GLN A 26 4.99 -8.36 -7.28
CA GLN A 26 6.08 -8.29 -6.32
C GLN A 26 5.81 -7.20 -5.26
N LEU A 27 5.34 -6.04 -5.67
CA LEU A 27 5.01 -4.94 -4.75
C LEU A 27 3.85 -5.29 -3.82
N LEU A 28 2.81 -5.98 -4.30
CA LEU A 28 1.65 -6.38 -3.50
C LEU A 28 2.02 -7.43 -2.45
N THR A 29 2.98 -8.30 -2.75
CA THR A 29 3.47 -9.33 -1.83
C THR A 29 4.59 -8.87 -0.92
N THR A 30 5.21 -7.72 -1.21
CA THR A 30 6.27 -7.14 -0.37
C THR A 30 5.69 -6.51 0.89
N SER A 31 6.25 -6.83 2.04
CA SER A 31 5.86 -6.18 3.29
C SER A 31 6.30 -4.72 3.31
N PRO A 32 5.54 -3.83 3.99
CA PRO A 32 5.93 -2.43 4.14
C PRO A 32 7.32 -2.23 4.76
N GLN A 33 7.71 -3.15 5.63
CA GLN A 33 9.00 -3.15 6.30
C GLN A 33 10.17 -3.40 5.34
N GLN A 34 9.95 -4.19 4.28
CA GLN A 34 10.97 -4.62 3.31
C GLN A 34 10.97 -3.76 2.03
N PHE A 35 9.97 -2.93 1.85
CA PHE A 35 9.85 -2.09 0.68
C PHE A 35 11.08 -1.20 0.50
N LYS A 36 11.69 -1.26 -0.69
CA LYS A 36 12.95 -0.57 -1.04
C LYS A 36 14.08 -0.75 -0.01
N GLY A 37 14.25 -1.99 0.47
CA GLY A 37 15.32 -2.32 1.41
C GLY A 37 15.12 -1.80 2.83
N GLY A 38 13.91 -1.40 3.20
CA GLY A 38 13.57 -1.00 4.57
C GLY A 38 14.10 0.37 5.02
N SER A 39 14.84 1.10 4.18
CA SER A 39 15.40 2.40 4.55
C SER A 39 14.33 3.44 4.89
N ILE A 40 13.25 3.49 4.11
CA ILE A 40 12.12 4.38 4.35
C ILE A 40 11.41 3.97 5.65
N TRP A 41 11.25 2.67 5.87
CA TRP A 41 10.63 2.12 7.07
C TRP A 41 11.40 2.52 8.34
N SER A 42 12.72 2.41 8.35
CA SER A 42 13.54 2.80 9.50
C SER A 42 13.39 4.29 9.86
N VAL A 43 13.31 5.16 8.86
CA VAL A 43 13.03 6.59 9.08
C VAL A 43 11.65 6.78 9.69
N MET A 44 10.62 6.09 9.18
CA MET A 44 9.26 6.19 9.70
C MET A 44 9.15 5.69 11.15
N VAL A 45 9.84 4.60 11.49
CA VAL A 45 9.89 4.09 12.88
C VAL A 45 10.58 5.09 13.80
N ASN A 46 11.66 5.73 13.37
CA ASN A 46 12.33 6.76 14.16
C ASN A 46 11.44 7.98 14.41
N ILE A 47 10.75 8.45 13.38
CA ILE A 47 9.78 9.57 13.52
C ILE A 47 8.64 9.15 14.44
N ASN A 48 8.10 7.95 14.27
CA ASN A 48 7.06 7.40 15.15
C ASN A 48 7.52 7.36 16.61
N GLY A 49 8.75 6.91 16.89
CA GLY A 49 9.32 6.91 18.23
C GLY A 49 9.40 8.32 18.87
N ALA A 50 9.76 9.31 18.08
CA ALA A 50 9.78 10.71 18.56
C ALA A 50 8.37 11.23 18.87
N VAL A 51 7.40 10.97 17.99
CA VAL A 51 5.99 11.35 18.19
C VAL A 51 5.38 10.59 19.37
N GLN A 52 5.74 9.32 19.56
CA GLN A 52 5.33 8.51 20.71
C GLN A 52 5.81 9.12 22.03
N ALA A 53 7.06 9.57 22.09
CA ALA A 53 7.61 10.22 23.30
C ALA A 53 6.85 11.50 23.64
N ILE A 54 6.54 12.32 22.64
CA ILE A 54 5.72 13.54 22.80
C ILE A 54 4.30 13.17 23.27
N GLY A 55 3.70 12.17 22.64
CA GLY A 55 2.35 11.67 22.98
C GLY A 55 2.26 11.19 24.43
N LEU A 56 3.27 10.44 24.92
CA LEU A 56 3.35 9.99 26.30
C LEU A 56 3.52 11.15 27.27
N ALA A 57 4.36 12.14 26.95
CA ALA A 57 4.52 13.33 27.77
C ALA A 57 3.23 14.14 27.91
N LEU A 58 2.51 14.34 26.80
CA LEU A 58 1.19 15.00 26.80
C LEU A 58 0.15 14.20 27.56
N LEU A 59 0.15 12.86 27.42
CA LEU A 59 -0.76 11.99 28.16
C LEU A 59 -0.59 12.14 29.67
N VAL A 60 0.68 12.14 30.16
CA VAL A 60 0.98 12.34 31.57
C VAL A 60 0.52 13.73 32.02
N LEU A 61 0.80 14.77 31.23
CA LEU A 61 0.39 16.14 31.53
C LEU A 61 -1.14 16.26 31.66
N PHE A 62 -1.88 15.72 30.70
CA PHE A 62 -3.35 15.72 30.76
C PHE A 62 -3.91 14.86 31.90
N PHE A 63 -3.24 13.76 32.24
CA PHE A 63 -3.61 12.97 33.39
C PHE A 63 -3.45 13.75 34.69
N VAL A 64 -2.32 14.43 34.90
CA VAL A 64 -2.06 15.26 36.08
C VAL A 64 -3.10 16.39 36.18
N VAL A 65 -3.38 17.07 35.07
CA VAL A 65 -4.42 18.12 35.01
C VAL A 65 -5.79 17.55 35.36
N GLY A 66 -6.12 16.35 34.85
CA GLY A 66 -7.35 15.64 35.16
C GLY A 66 -7.47 15.31 36.65
N VAL A 67 -6.39 14.78 37.25
CA VAL A 67 -6.34 14.48 38.69
C VAL A 67 -6.51 15.77 39.53
N VAL A 68 -5.79 16.84 39.18
CA VAL A 68 -5.87 18.12 39.92
C VAL A 68 -7.30 18.68 39.87
N ARG A 69 -7.95 18.64 38.69
CA ARG A 69 -9.35 19.08 38.54
C ARG A 69 -10.31 18.23 39.35
N THR A 70 -10.10 16.93 39.39
CA THR A 70 -10.98 16.01 40.14
C THR A 70 -10.76 16.14 41.64
N CYS A 71 -9.50 16.30 42.10
CA CYS A 71 -9.17 16.50 43.50
C CYS A 71 -9.42 17.92 44.02
N GLY A 72 -9.42 18.93 43.11
CA GLY A 72 -9.68 20.33 43.48
C GLY A 72 -11.14 20.64 43.82
N SER A 73 -12.06 19.75 43.47
CA SER A 73 -13.48 19.86 43.86
C SER A 73 -13.74 18.96 45.07
N PHE A 74 -13.67 19.52 46.27
CA PHE A 74 -13.86 18.81 47.54
C PHE A 74 -15.19 18.02 47.64
N THR A 75 -16.15 18.29 46.77
CA THR A 75 -17.46 17.62 46.74
C THR A 75 -17.46 16.29 45.98
N ASP A 76 -16.53 16.12 45.00
CA ASP A 76 -16.51 14.93 44.13
C ASP A 76 -15.54 13.82 44.58
N VAL A 77 -14.64 14.12 45.52
CA VAL A 77 -13.65 13.14 46.06
C VAL A 77 -14.36 11.96 46.78
N LYS A 78 -15.64 12.10 47.14
CA LYS A 78 -16.40 11.02 47.78
C LYS A 78 -16.85 9.90 46.83
N LYS A 79 -16.63 10.02 45.52
CA LYS A 79 -17.00 8.97 44.57
C LYS A 79 -15.75 8.35 43.93
N PRO A 80 -15.24 7.23 44.44
CA PRO A 80 -14.04 6.56 43.91
C PRO A 80 -14.19 6.14 42.43
N GLU A 81 -15.43 6.07 41.93
CA GLU A 81 -15.76 5.72 40.55
C GLU A 81 -15.19 6.69 39.53
N HIS A 82 -15.11 7.97 39.83
CA HIS A 82 -14.56 8.98 38.91
C HIS A 82 -13.03 8.87 38.76
N ALA A 83 -12.34 8.62 39.87
CA ALA A 83 -10.90 8.38 39.86
C ALA A 83 -10.57 7.09 39.09
N LEU A 84 -11.36 6.04 39.26
CA LEU A 84 -11.19 4.77 38.57
C LEU A 84 -11.40 4.94 37.03
N LYS A 85 -12.42 5.68 36.61
CA LYS A 85 -12.66 5.97 35.20
C LYS A 85 -11.50 6.74 34.57
N LEU A 86 -10.93 7.71 35.29
CA LEU A 86 -9.77 8.47 34.80
C LEU A 86 -8.55 7.56 34.63
N PHE A 87 -8.33 6.66 35.60
CA PHE A 87 -7.21 5.73 35.55
C PHE A 87 -7.35 4.70 34.43
N ILE A 88 -8.54 4.18 34.17
CA ILE A 88 -8.82 3.27 33.09
C ILE A 88 -8.58 3.96 31.73
N ARG A 89 -9.06 5.19 31.57
CA ARG A 89 -8.80 5.96 30.35
C ARG A 89 -7.32 6.21 30.11
N PHE A 90 -6.59 6.55 31.17
CA PHE A 90 -5.13 6.72 31.09
C PHE A 90 -4.42 5.42 30.70
N ALA A 91 -4.80 4.28 31.33
CA ALA A 91 -4.21 2.98 31.04
C ALA A 91 -4.46 2.54 29.58
N ILE A 92 -5.69 2.73 29.08
CA ILE A 92 -6.03 2.43 27.69
C ILE A 92 -5.26 3.32 26.74
N ALA A 93 -5.23 4.65 26.97
CA ALA A 93 -4.51 5.58 26.13
C ALA A 93 -3.00 5.29 26.12
N LYS A 94 -2.40 4.98 27.28
CA LYS A 94 -1.01 4.55 27.36
C LYS A 94 -0.77 3.27 26.55
N GLY A 95 -1.66 2.28 26.66
CA GLY A 95 -1.57 1.03 25.90
C GLY A 95 -1.60 1.28 24.38
N VAL A 96 -2.53 2.09 23.89
CA VAL A 96 -2.63 2.46 22.48
C VAL A 96 -1.37 3.19 22.01
N ILE A 97 -0.84 4.15 22.76
CA ILE A 97 0.37 4.87 22.40
C ILE A 97 1.59 3.93 22.40
N THR A 98 1.71 3.03 23.37
CA THR A 98 2.88 2.15 23.48
C THR A 98 2.87 1.04 22.43
N TYR A 99 1.72 0.41 22.20
CA TYR A 99 1.59 -0.76 21.31
C TYR A 99 0.95 -0.46 19.96
N GLY A 100 0.63 0.80 19.66
CA GLY A 100 -0.08 1.18 18.45
C GLY A 100 0.65 0.77 17.17
N LEU A 101 1.97 0.91 17.13
CA LEU A 101 2.78 0.50 15.98
C LEU A 101 2.74 -1.02 15.79
N GLU A 102 2.87 -1.80 16.86
CA GLU A 102 2.82 -3.27 16.81
C GLU A 102 1.44 -3.76 16.35
N LEU A 103 0.38 -3.13 16.85
CA LEU A 103 -0.99 -3.44 16.44
C LEU A 103 -1.22 -3.14 14.97
N MET A 104 -0.68 -2.03 14.48
CA MET A 104 -0.74 -1.66 13.07
C MET A 104 0.03 -2.65 12.19
N LEU A 105 1.21 -3.10 12.62
CA LEU A 105 1.98 -4.13 11.92
C LEU A 105 1.23 -5.47 11.88
N ALA A 106 0.63 -5.88 12.98
CA ALA A 106 -0.19 -7.10 13.02
C ALA A 106 -1.37 -7.04 12.04
N LEU A 107 -2.04 -5.88 11.92
CA LEU A 107 -3.08 -5.68 10.91
C LEU A 107 -2.53 -5.79 9.49
N PHE A 108 -1.35 -5.26 9.22
CA PHE A 108 -0.72 -5.38 7.90
C PHE A 108 -0.35 -6.81 7.56
N ASP A 109 0.17 -7.57 8.52
CA ASP A 109 0.52 -8.98 8.33
C ASP A 109 -0.74 -9.81 8.01
N ILE A 110 -1.87 -9.54 8.67
CA ILE A 110 -3.15 -10.18 8.36
C ILE A 110 -3.60 -9.83 6.94
N VAL A 111 -3.56 -8.55 6.55
CA VAL A 111 -3.93 -8.10 5.19
C VAL A 111 -3.03 -8.72 4.15
N GLN A 112 -1.73 -8.77 4.40
CA GLN A 112 -0.75 -9.38 3.49
C GLN A 112 -0.97 -10.89 3.36
N GLY A 113 -1.22 -11.60 4.47
CA GLY A 113 -1.58 -13.01 4.46
C GLY A 113 -2.86 -13.26 3.65
N THR A 114 -3.86 -12.40 3.78
CA THR A 114 -5.11 -12.47 3.01
C THR A 114 -4.85 -12.26 1.51
N ILE A 115 -4.05 -11.25 1.14
CA ILE A 115 -3.64 -11.00 -0.25
C ILE A 115 -2.93 -12.24 -0.82
N SER A 116 -1.94 -12.76 -0.11
CA SER A 116 -1.21 -13.96 -0.52
C SER A 116 -2.13 -15.16 -0.72
N THR A 117 -3.09 -15.37 0.18
CA THR A 117 -4.07 -16.45 0.08
C THR A 117 -4.98 -16.28 -1.12
N ILE A 118 -5.49 -15.08 -1.37
CA ILE A 118 -6.32 -14.80 -2.55
C ILE A 118 -5.52 -15.06 -3.83
N MET A 119 -4.25 -14.61 -3.86
CA MET A 119 -3.39 -14.77 -5.02
C MET A 119 -3.12 -16.24 -5.34
N THR A 120 -2.83 -17.04 -4.32
CA THR A 120 -2.59 -18.49 -4.51
C THR A 120 -3.86 -19.28 -4.80
N SER A 121 -4.96 -18.96 -4.13
CA SER A 121 -6.23 -19.70 -4.28
C SER A 121 -6.98 -19.36 -5.57
N ALA A 122 -6.85 -18.12 -6.05
CA ALA A 122 -7.51 -17.69 -7.29
C ALA A 122 -6.71 -18.05 -8.57
N GLY A 123 -5.59 -18.77 -8.45
CA GLY A 123 -4.71 -19.07 -9.58
C GLY A 123 -3.94 -17.87 -10.12
N PHE A 124 -3.99 -16.74 -9.43
CA PHE A 124 -3.24 -15.53 -9.77
C PHE A 124 -1.79 -15.57 -9.23
N GLY A 125 -1.33 -16.71 -8.73
CA GLY A 125 -0.01 -16.87 -8.10
C GLY A 125 1.19 -16.62 -9.03
N THR A 126 0.95 -16.72 -10.34
CA THR A 126 1.87 -16.25 -11.38
C THR A 126 1.08 -15.32 -12.31
N PRO A 127 1.60 -14.13 -12.64
CA PRO A 127 0.96 -13.31 -13.66
C PRO A 127 0.91 -14.14 -14.96
N ASN A 128 -0.29 -14.50 -15.40
CA ASN A 128 -0.46 -15.11 -16.69
C ASN A 128 0.07 -14.13 -17.74
N GLN A 129 1.16 -14.51 -18.39
CA GLN A 129 1.72 -13.71 -19.45
C GLN A 129 0.71 -13.62 -20.58
N THR A 130 0.29 -12.42 -20.89
CA THR A 130 -0.57 -12.14 -22.02
C THR A 130 0.30 -12.23 -23.27
N THR A 131 0.02 -13.20 -24.14
CA THR A 131 0.72 -13.37 -25.42
C THR A 131 -0.25 -13.12 -26.57
N LEU A 132 0.25 -12.70 -27.73
CA LEU A 132 -0.55 -12.58 -28.93
C LEU A 132 -1.03 -13.97 -29.37
N PRO A 133 -2.35 -14.15 -29.66
CA PRO A 133 -2.83 -15.39 -30.27
C PRO A 133 -2.16 -15.63 -31.64
N ALA A 134 -1.77 -16.86 -31.91
CA ALA A 134 -1.10 -17.22 -33.15
C ALA A 134 -1.95 -16.88 -34.40
N GLU A 135 -3.27 -17.01 -34.30
CA GLU A 135 -4.19 -16.63 -35.39
C GLU A 135 -4.14 -15.13 -35.71
N MET A 136 -3.92 -14.28 -34.70
CA MET A 136 -3.78 -12.84 -34.86
C MET A 136 -2.48 -12.50 -35.59
N VAL A 137 -1.38 -13.16 -35.20
CA VAL A 137 -0.07 -12.99 -35.84
C VAL A 137 -0.16 -13.38 -37.31
N THR A 138 -0.71 -14.54 -37.64
CA THR A 138 -0.85 -15.00 -39.05
C THR A 138 -1.76 -14.08 -39.87
N THR A 139 -2.81 -13.55 -39.28
CA THR A 139 -3.69 -12.58 -39.95
C THR A 139 -2.97 -11.28 -40.27
N ILE A 140 -2.17 -10.75 -39.33
CA ILE A 140 -1.40 -9.51 -39.50
C ILE A 140 -0.30 -9.73 -40.56
N GLU A 141 0.38 -10.88 -40.56
CA GLU A 141 1.43 -11.22 -41.52
C GLU A 141 0.89 -11.42 -42.94
N SER A 142 -0.40 -11.83 -43.07
CA SER A 142 -1.05 -11.98 -44.35
C SER A 142 -1.55 -10.66 -44.97
N CYS A 143 -1.59 -9.56 -44.20
CA CYS A 143 -2.02 -8.25 -44.67
C CYS A 143 -0.99 -7.62 -45.63
N GLY A 144 -1.47 -7.02 -46.70
CA GLY A 144 -0.63 -6.26 -47.63
C GLY A 144 -0.08 -4.97 -47.01
N PHE A 145 0.98 -4.41 -47.60
CA PHE A 145 1.67 -3.22 -47.06
C PHE A 145 0.72 -2.03 -46.82
N PHE A 146 -0.20 -1.78 -47.74
CA PHE A 146 -1.17 -0.67 -47.57
C PHE A 146 -2.23 -0.93 -46.52
N GLU A 147 -2.59 -2.18 -46.26
CA GLU A 147 -3.54 -2.58 -45.19
C GLU A 147 -2.86 -2.55 -43.82
N SER A 148 -1.55 -2.68 -43.76
CA SER A 148 -0.76 -2.64 -42.52
C SER A 148 -0.63 -1.23 -41.95
N ILE A 149 -0.77 -0.15 -42.73
CA ILE A 149 -0.61 1.25 -42.27
C ILE A 149 -1.70 1.63 -41.23
N PRO A 150 -3.01 1.47 -41.51
CA PRO A 150 -4.02 1.79 -40.52
C PRO A 150 -3.95 0.86 -39.30
N LEU A 151 -3.60 -0.41 -39.50
CA LEU A 151 -3.43 -1.37 -38.41
C LEU A 151 -2.28 -0.95 -37.47
N TRP A 152 -1.17 -0.49 -38.04
CA TRP A 152 -0.07 0.06 -37.27
C TRP A 152 -0.46 1.28 -36.44
N ALA A 153 -1.20 2.22 -37.00
CA ALA A 153 -1.67 3.39 -36.28
C ALA A 153 -2.54 2.99 -35.08
N VAL A 154 -3.42 2.03 -35.26
CA VAL A 154 -4.26 1.49 -34.18
C VAL A 154 -3.41 0.79 -33.11
N THR A 155 -2.42 -0.01 -33.49
CA THR A 155 -1.57 -0.74 -32.53
C THR A 155 -0.64 0.21 -31.78
N LEU A 156 -0.17 1.30 -32.41
CA LEU A 156 0.63 2.32 -31.76
C LEU A 156 -0.17 3.07 -30.69
N ILE A 157 -1.41 3.47 -31.03
CA ILE A 157 -2.32 4.10 -30.05
C ILE A 157 -2.65 3.12 -28.91
N GLY A 158 -2.95 1.86 -29.23
CA GLY A 158 -3.20 0.80 -28.25
C GLY A 158 -2.02 0.57 -27.31
N GLY A 159 -0.80 0.51 -27.85
CA GLY A 159 0.43 0.39 -27.08
C GLY A 159 0.66 1.57 -26.13
N LEU A 160 0.36 2.79 -26.57
CA LEU A 160 0.43 3.99 -25.74
C LEU A 160 -0.59 3.92 -24.59
N PHE A 161 -1.83 3.48 -24.85
CA PHE A 161 -2.84 3.26 -23.81
C PHE A 161 -2.39 2.22 -22.79
N ILE A 162 -1.84 1.10 -23.23
CA ILE A 162 -1.31 0.04 -22.35
C ILE A 162 -0.21 0.60 -21.45
N THR A 163 0.71 1.40 -21.99
CA THR A 163 1.79 2.02 -21.22
C THR A 163 1.26 2.99 -20.17
N VAL A 164 0.31 3.84 -20.52
CA VAL A 164 -0.32 4.78 -19.59
C VAL A 164 -1.08 4.05 -18.48
N LEU A 165 -1.86 3.03 -18.82
CA LEU A 165 -2.58 2.21 -17.84
C LEU A 165 -1.63 1.50 -16.88
N SER A 166 -0.53 0.93 -17.39
CA SER A 166 0.51 0.30 -16.59
C SER A 166 1.14 1.28 -15.60
N PHE A 167 1.42 2.50 -16.04
CA PHE A 167 1.94 3.56 -15.18
C PHE A 167 0.96 3.95 -14.08
N ILE A 168 -0.33 4.12 -14.41
CA ILE A 168 -1.38 4.44 -13.43
C ILE A 168 -1.50 3.33 -12.38
N MET A 169 -1.47 2.06 -12.80
CA MET A 169 -1.55 0.92 -11.88
C MET A 169 -0.37 0.91 -10.91
N ILE A 170 0.85 1.08 -11.40
CA ILE A 170 2.04 1.14 -10.54
C ILE A 170 1.94 2.30 -9.56
N MET A 171 1.59 3.51 -10.03
CA MET A 171 1.42 4.68 -9.16
C MET A 171 0.37 4.46 -8.08
N THR A 172 -0.70 3.74 -8.39
CA THR A 172 -1.74 3.39 -7.41
C THR A 172 -1.19 2.49 -6.31
N VAL A 173 -0.37 1.49 -6.66
CA VAL A 173 0.25 0.58 -5.68
C VAL A 173 1.29 1.32 -4.83
N TYR A 174 2.14 2.16 -5.44
CA TYR A 174 3.06 3.02 -4.69
C TYR A 174 2.32 3.97 -3.74
N GLY A 175 1.21 4.58 -4.20
CA GLY A 175 0.36 5.45 -3.38
C GLY A 175 -0.16 4.76 -2.12
N ARG A 176 -0.41 3.45 -2.18
CA ARG A 176 -0.77 2.64 -1.01
C ARG A 176 0.34 2.63 0.04
N PHE A 177 1.59 2.41 -0.36
CA PHE A 177 2.74 2.44 0.56
C PHE A 177 2.93 3.81 1.20
N PHE A 178 2.80 4.90 0.41
CA PHE A 178 2.90 6.26 0.95
C PHE A 178 1.82 6.55 1.99
N LYS A 179 0.57 6.21 1.71
CA LYS A 179 -0.53 6.37 2.67
C LYS A 179 -0.26 5.60 3.97
N LEU A 180 0.21 4.38 3.84
CA LEU A 180 0.53 3.50 4.96
C LEU A 180 1.65 4.09 5.83
N TYR A 181 2.71 4.59 5.22
CA TYR A 181 3.79 5.26 5.94
C TYR A 181 3.31 6.54 6.62
N MET A 182 2.46 7.34 5.97
CA MET A 182 1.85 8.51 6.60
C MET A 182 1.00 8.14 7.81
N TYR A 183 0.17 7.10 7.71
CA TYR A 183 -0.62 6.63 8.85
C TYR A 183 0.26 6.12 9.98
N THR A 184 1.34 5.40 9.70
CA THR A 184 2.29 4.96 10.72
C THR A 184 2.94 6.14 11.43
N CYS A 185 3.33 7.17 10.69
CA CYS A 185 3.96 8.37 11.24
C CYS A 185 2.97 9.20 12.08
N LEU A 186 1.71 9.33 11.65
CA LEU A 186 0.70 10.19 12.25
C LEU A 186 -0.26 9.47 13.20
N LEU A 187 0.02 8.21 13.54
CA LEU A 187 -0.86 7.37 14.36
C LEU A 187 -1.29 8.04 15.67
N TYR A 188 -0.45 8.89 16.25
CA TYR A 188 -0.70 9.56 17.52
C TYR A 188 -1.22 10.98 17.41
N THR A 189 -1.39 11.51 16.19
CA THR A 189 -1.83 12.89 15.96
C THR A 189 -3.31 12.99 15.59
N SER A 190 -3.95 11.88 15.28
CA SER A 190 -5.39 11.76 15.01
C SER A 190 -6.12 11.18 16.22
#